data_3738fecc02636c3743bbdc8403ce4c24
#
_entry.id   3738fecc02636c3743bbdc8403ce4c24
#
_cell.length_a   1.000
_cell.length_b   1.000
_cell.length_c   1.000
_cell.angle_alpha   90.00
_cell.angle_beta   90.00
_cell.angle_gamma   90.00
#
_symmetry.space_group_name_H-M   'P 1'
#
loop_
_entity.id
_entity.type
_entity.pdbx_description
1 polymer ?
#
loop_
_entity_poly.entity_id
_entity_poly.type
_entity_poly.pdbx_seq_one_letter_code
_entity_poly.pdbx_strand_id
1 'polypeptide(L)'
;MALCALAQQRTGRPTILHCTTRDHNRLSLQGLLWGARALGIGTVLVSTGDFVALEERASTTTVRDVDVFDLVGMAREVELRTGVVFDPRPVSDGLEQAVRRLERKAEAGAQFAVTQPVYDEAGAEALFEATRSIGVPIVMGILPLRTPRHAEFLHHRVAGIEVPGHVRDRMVRADDPVSEGAANARDMLAVAQRRFAGACLMPPFGHYEVLFDLAPSEWHRV
;
A
#
# COMPACT_ATOMS: atom_id res chain seq x y z
N MET A 1 11.11 -2.04 12.14
CA MET A 1 12.54 -1.96 11.84
C MET A 1 13.26 -3.29 12.07
N ALA A 2 13.32 -3.83 13.30
CA ALA A 2 13.99 -5.11 13.57
C ALA A 2 13.53 -6.28 12.67
N LEU A 3 12.22 -6.43 12.45
CA LEU A 3 11.70 -7.46 11.56
C LEU A 3 12.22 -7.30 10.12
N CYS A 4 12.29 -6.09 9.59
CA CYS A 4 12.83 -5.84 8.25
C CYS A 4 14.30 -6.26 8.17
N ALA A 5 15.13 -5.87 9.14
CA ALA A 5 16.55 -6.26 9.18
C ALA A 5 16.73 -7.78 9.26
N LEU A 6 15.97 -8.45 10.13
CA LEU A 6 16.01 -9.91 10.26
C LEU A 6 15.54 -10.62 8.98
N ALA A 7 14.49 -10.12 8.35
CA ALA A 7 14.00 -10.68 7.08
C ALA A 7 15.05 -10.54 5.97
N GLN A 8 15.70 -9.38 5.83
CA GLN A 8 16.80 -9.20 4.87
C GLN A 8 17.95 -10.16 5.14
N GLN A 9 18.34 -10.28 6.40
CA GLN A 9 19.45 -11.16 6.80
C GLN A 9 19.16 -12.64 6.49
N ARG A 10 17.90 -13.08 6.71
CA ARG A 10 17.51 -14.49 6.49
C ARG A 10 17.25 -14.82 5.03
N THR A 11 16.72 -13.90 4.26
CA THR A 11 16.24 -14.17 2.89
C THR A 11 17.16 -13.62 1.80
N GLY A 12 18.08 -12.72 2.16
CA GLY A 12 18.88 -11.98 1.17
C GLY A 12 18.04 -11.00 0.32
N ARG A 13 16.76 -10.82 0.61
CA ARG A 13 15.85 -9.97 -0.15
C ARG A 13 15.74 -8.59 0.51
N PRO A 14 15.67 -7.49 -0.27
CA PRO A 14 15.47 -6.17 0.29
C PRO A 14 14.08 -6.06 0.92
N THR A 15 13.97 -5.30 2.00
CA THR A 15 12.71 -5.00 2.67
C THR A 15 12.34 -3.52 2.53
N ILE A 16 11.06 -3.21 2.62
CA ILE A 16 10.53 -1.85 2.65
C ILE A 16 10.00 -1.58 4.05
N LEU A 17 10.59 -0.61 4.75
CA LEU A 17 10.12 -0.19 6.06
C LEU A 17 8.94 0.77 5.92
N HIS A 18 7.78 0.43 6.47
CA HIS A 18 6.66 1.35 6.54
C HIS A 18 6.89 2.36 7.68
N CYS A 19 6.77 3.65 7.35
CA CYS A 19 6.90 4.78 8.27
C CYS A 19 5.65 5.63 8.24
N THR A 20 5.08 5.95 9.41
CA THR A 20 3.91 6.81 9.54
C THR A 20 4.20 8.04 10.37
N THR A 21 3.51 9.15 10.08
CA THR A 21 3.65 10.40 10.84
C THR A 21 2.79 10.43 12.10
N ARG A 22 1.81 9.52 12.23
CA ARG A 22 0.79 9.58 13.27
C ARG A 22 1.32 9.41 14.70
N ASP A 23 2.25 8.47 14.90
CA ASP A 23 2.62 8.02 16.24
C ASP A 23 4.01 8.49 16.69
N HIS A 24 4.70 9.22 15.84
CA HIS A 24 6.09 9.61 16.04
C HIS A 24 6.28 11.12 15.92
N ASN A 25 7.03 11.70 16.85
CA ASN A 25 7.50 13.07 16.71
C ASN A 25 8.71 13.15 15.75
N ARG A 26 9.10 14.37 15.36
CA ARG A 26 10.21 14.59 14.41
C ARG A 26 11.49 13.90 14.83
N LEU A 27 11.87 13.97 16.11
CA LEU A 27 13.10 13.37 16.62
C LEU A 27 13.06 11.83 16.55
N SER A 28 11.92 11.25 16.90
CA SER A 28 11.69 9.80 16.79
C SER A 28 11.76 9.32 15.33
N LEU A 29 11.16 10.06 14.39
CA LEU A 29 11.23 9.73 12.97
C LEU A 29 12.66 9.85 12.43
N GLN A 30 13.40 10.88 12.83
CA GLN A 30 14.80 11.03 12.47
C GLN A 30 15.64 9.84 12.94
N GLY A 31 15.48 9.45 14.21
CA GLY A 31 16.16 8.26 14.77
C GLY A 31 15.77 6.97 14.06
N LEU A 32 14.49 6.81 13.70
CA LEU A 32 13.99 5.65 12.95
C LEU A 32 14.63 5.55 11.56
N LEU A 33 14.70 6.66 10.82
CA LEU A 33 15.29 6.69 9.47
C LEU A 33 16.80 6.42 9.49
N TRP A 34 17.54 7.04 10.42
CA TRP A 34 18.97 6.74 10.62
C TRP A 34 19.21 5.28 11.05
N GLY A 35 18.35 4.77 11.95
CA GLY A 35 18.40 3.36 12.36
C GLY A 35 18.12 2.39 11.21
N ALA A 36 17.17 2.71 10.34
CA ALA A 36 16.89 1.94 9.12
C ALA A 36 18.12 1.90 8.21
N ARG A 37 18.73 3.05 7.94
CA ARG A 37 19.94 3.17 7.12
C ARG A 37 21.10 2.37 7.71
N ALA A 38 21.33 2.47 9.03
CA ALA A 38 22.39 1.75 9.74
C ALA A 38 22.20 0.22 9.70
N LEU A 39 20.96 -0.26 9.64
CA LEU A 39 20.62 -1.69 9.50
C LEU A 39 20.59 -2.18 8.05
N GLY A 40 21.00 -1.36 7.08
CA GLY A 40 21.01 -1.72 5.67
C GLY A 40 19.62 -1.77 5.02
N ILE A 41 18.58 -1.23 5.67
CA ILE A 41 17.27 -1.06 5.07
C ILE A 41 17.35 0.14 4.12
N GLY A 42 17.31 -0.12 2.82
CA GLY A 42 17.51 0.93 1.81
C GLY A 42 16.24 1.62 1.32
N THR A 43 15.04 1.13 1.72
CA THR A 43 13.76 1.62 1.20
C THR A 43 12.73 1.81 2.30
N VAL A 44 12.01 2.93 2.24
CA VAL A 44 10.87 3.22 3.13
C VAL A 44 9.61 3.50 2.33
N LEU A 45 8.46 3.13 2.87
CA LEU A 45 7.13 3.53 2.39
C LEU A 45 6.50 4.46 3.42
N VAL A 46 6.28 5.70 3.00
CA VAL A 46 5.78 6.79 3.86
C VAL A 46 4.26 6.91 3.73
N SER A 47 3.59 6.98 4.86
CA SER A 47 2.15 7.25 4.94
C SER A 47 1.81 8.14 6.14
N THR A 48 0.57 8.63 6.19
CA THR A 48 0.06 9.36 7.35
C THR A 48 -0.25 8.45 8.54
N GLY A 49 -0.51 7.15 8.27
CA GLY A 49 -1.09 6.21 9.24
C GLY A 49 -2.61 6.37 9.33
N ASP A 50 -3.27 5.33 9.81
CA ASP A 50 -4.72 5.31 10.01
C ASP A 50 -5.15 6.21 11.17
N PHE A 51 -6.40 6.65 11.18
CA PHE A 51 -6.95 7.38 12.32
C PHE A 51 -7.03 6.46 13.54
N VAL A 52 -6.74 7.02 14.72
CA VAL A 52 -6.95 6.33 16.00
C VAL A 52 -8.44 6.02 16.14
N ALA A 53 -8.76 4.76 16.41
CA ALA A 53 -10.12 4.31 16.63
C ALA A 53 -10.79 5.12 17.76
N LEU A 54 -12.10 5.32 17.67
CA LEU A 54 -12.83 6.15 18.65
C LEU A 54 -12.65 5.64 20.08
N GLU A 55 -12.62 4.32 20.24
CA GLU A 55 -12.47 3.63 21.53
C GLU A 55 -11.07 3.85 22.15
N GLU A 56 -10.06 4.06 21.31
CA GLU A 56 -8.67 4.23 21.73
C GLU A 56 -8.28 5.68 22.00
N ARG A 57 -9.13 6.65 21.60
CA ARG A 57 -8.81 8.10 21.73
C ARG A 57 -8.62 8.57 23.16
N ALA A 58 -9.20 7.86 24.14
CA ALA A 58 -9.05 8.20 25.55
C ALA A 58 -7.65 7.86 26.09
N SER A 59 -6.95 6.89 25.49
CA SER A 59 -5.64 6.39 25.92
C SER A 59 -4.51 6.67 24.94
N THR A 60 -4.82 7.13 23.73
CA THR A 60 -3.84 7.32 22.67
C THR A 60 -3.93 8.73 22.09
N THR A 61 -2.81 9.44 22.07
CA THR A 61 -2.67 10.75 21.43
C THR A 61 -1.92 10.62 20.11
N THR A 62 -2.33 11.41 19.12
CA THR A 62 -1.60 11.51 17.85
C THR A 62 -0.59 12.65 17.89
N VAL A 63 0.60 12.40 17.34
CA VAL A 63 1.63 13.40 17.10
C VAL A 63 1.41 14.01 15.72
N ARG A 64 1.61 15.32 15.56
CA ARG A 64 1.34 16.05 14.30
C ARG A 64 2.39 17.10 13.97
N ASP A 65 3.61 16.94 14.42
CA ASP A 65 4.72 17.87 14.18
C ASP A 65 5.45 17.62 12.86
N VAL A 66 5.12 16.53 12.16
CA VAL A 66 5.66 16.17 10.84
C VAL A 66 4.50 15.72 9.96
N ASP A 67 4.39 16.27 8.78
CA ASP A 67 3.47 15.77 7.76
C ASP A 67 4.12 14.75 6.81
N VAL A 68 3.35 14.23 5.86
CA VAL A 68 3.84 13.22 4.92
C VAL A 68 4.91 13.78 3.97
N PHE A 69 4.84 15.06 3.62
CA PHE A 69 5.80 15.71 2.73
C PHE A 69 7.12 15.94 3.44
N ASP A 70 7.07 16.40 4.69
CA ASP A 70 8.23 16.52 5.57
C ASP A 70 8.94 15.17 5.73
N LEU A 71 8.17 14.09 6.01
CA LEU A 71 8.75 12.76 6.20
C LEU A 71 9.41 12.22 4.93
N VAL A 72 8.86 12.51 3.74
CA VAL A 72 9.52 12.21 2.46
C VAL A 72 10.86 12.94 2.37
N GLY A 73 10.91 14.23 2.65
CA GLY A 73 12.14 15.03 2.68
C GLY A 73 13.19 14.45 3.64
N MET A 74 12.79 14.17 4.90
CA MET A 74 13.65 13.57 5.91
C MET A 74 14.24 12.22 5.47
N ALA A 75 13.44 11.38 4.83
CA ALA A 75 13.92 10.08 4.32
C ALA A 75 14.91 10.24 3.17
N ARG A 76 14.71 11.25 2.31
CA ARG A 76 15.64 11.58 1.23
C ARG A 76 16.98 12.12 1.74
N GLU A 77 16.97 12.95 2.79
CA GLU A 77 18.18 13.47 3.44
C GLU A 77 19.12 12.37 3.94
N VAL A 78 18.57 11.23 4.37
CA VAL A 78 19.35 10.05 4.80
C VAL A 78 19.55 9.02 3.69
N GLU A 79 19.35 9.42 2.44
CA GLU A 79 19.57 8.61 1.23
C GLU A 79 18.76 7.31 1.16
N LEU A 80 17.57 7.29 1.77
CA LEU A 80 16.64 6.18 1.62
C LEU A 80 15.83 6.31 0.33
N ARG A 81 15.63 5.20 -0.38
CA ARG A 81 14.65 5.14 -1.47
C ARG A 81 13.26 5.30 -0.86
N THR A 82 12.57 6.34 -1.25
CA THR A 82 11.33 6.76 -0.58
C THR A 82 10.13 6.56 -1.47
N GLY A 83 9.24 5.65 -1.07
CA GLY A 83 7.91 5.46 -1.63
C GLY A 83 6.84 6.12 -0.79
N VAL A 84 5.68 6.34 -1.38
CA VAL A 84 4.50 6.90 -0.71
C VAL A 84 3.27 6.05 -0.96
N VAL A 85 2.33 6.05 -0.03
CA VAL A 85 1.01 5.47 -0.29
C VAL A 85 0.21 6.43 -1.16
N PHE A 86 -0.43 5.88 -2.19
CA PHE A 86 -1.39 6.58 -3.03
C PHE A 86 -2.79 6.01 -2.77
N ASP A 87 -3.65 6.84 -2.21
CA ASP A 87 -5.06 6.54 -2.00
C ASP A 87 -5.86 7.23 -3.10
N PRO A 88 -6.40 6.47 -4.09
CA PRO A 88 -7.17 7.06 -5.18
C PRO A 88 -8.57 7.55 -4.75
N ARG A 89 -9.01 7.20 -3.55
CA ARG A 89 -10.30 7.61 -2.97
C ARG A 89 -10.14 8.27 -1.61
N PRO A 90 -9.59 9.49 -1.51
CA PRO A 90 -9.78 10.27 -0.30
C PRO A 90 -11.29 10.49 -0.12
N VAL A 91 -11.78 10.26 1.10
CA VAL A 91 -13.21 10.16 1.48
C VAL A 91 -14.09 11.35 1.02
N SER A 92 -13.48 12.47 0.62
CA SER A 92 -14.18 13.70 0.25
C SER A 92 -13.95 14.21 -1.17
N ASP A 93 -12.85 13.85 -1.85
CA ASP A 93 -12.34 14.75 -2.87
C ASP A 93 -12.11 14.16 -4.27
N GLY A 94 -12.30 12.85 -4.44
CA GLY A 94 -12.19 12.18 -5.74
C GLY A 94 -10.75 11.96 -6.25
N LEU A 95 -10.64 11.24 -7.38
CA LEU A 95 -9.37 10.84 -7.99
C LEU A 95 -8.46 12.02 -8.34
N GLU A 96 -9.02 13.11 -8.85
CA GLU A 96 -8.24 14.27 -9.28
C GLU A 96 -7.46 14.92 -8.12
N GLN A 97 -8.06 15.02 -6.95
CA GLN A 97 -7.39 15.57 -5.78
C GLN A 97 -6.36 14.60 -5.20
N ALA A 98 -6.62 13.28 -5.27
CA ALA A 98 -5.65 12.26 -4.93
C ALA A 98 -4.39 12.36 -5.82
N VAL A 99 -4.59 12.57 -7.12
CA VAL A 99 -3.52 12.78 -8.11
C VAL A 99 -2.72 14.03 -7.77
N ARG A 100 -3.36 15.18 -7.56
CA ARG A 100 -2.66 16.42 -7.12
C ARG A 100 -1.86 16.23 -5.84
N ARG A 101 -2.38 15.44 -4.90
CA ARG A 101 -1.65 15.10 -3.67
C ARG A 101 -0.44 14.20 -3.95
N LEU A 102 -0.55 13.27 -4.91
CA LEU A 102 0.56 12.44 -5.33
C LEU A 102 1.65 13.26 -6.04
N GLU A 103 1.27 14.20 -6.90
CA GLU A 103 2.19 15.16 -7.53
C GLU A 103 3.02 15.90 -6.49
N ARG A 104 2.37 16.47 -5.47
CA ARG A 104 3.07 17.13 -4.36
C ARG A 104 4.00 16.19 -3.59
N LYS A 105 3.64 14.91 -3.43
CA LYS A 105 4.53 13.92 -2.81
C LYS A 105 5.75 13.63 -3.70
N ALA A 106 5.56 13.59 -5.03
CA ALA A 106 6.65 13.45 -5.98
C ALA A 106 7.59 14.66 -5.95
N GLU A 107 7.03 15.88 -5.91
CA GLU A 107 7.80 17.14 -5.75
C GLU A 107 8.60 17.17 -4.43
N ALA A 108 8.04 16.62 -3.35
CA ALA A 108 8.75 16.46 -2.08
C ALA A 108 9.89 15.43 -2.12
N GLY A 109 10.01 14.64 -3.21
CA GLY A 109 11.07 13.67 -3.43
C GLY A 109 10.66 12.20 -3.39
N ALA A 110 9.35 11.87 -3.42
CA ALA A 110 8.90 10.49 -3.54
C ALA A 110 9.37 9.88 -4.89
N GLN A 111 9.87 8.66 -4.85
CA GLN A 111 10.48 7.98 -6.00
C GLN A 111 9.62 6.83 -6.55
N PHE A 112 8.58 6.43 -5.83
CA PHE A 112 7.54 5.51 -6.28
C PHE A 112 6.29 5.68 -5.42
N ALA A 113 5.17 5.15 -5.89
CA ALA A 113 3.97 5.11 -5.09
C ALA A 113 3.36 3.71 -5.09
N VAL A 114 2.73 3.33 -3.97
CA VAL A 114 1.96 2.09 -3.83
C VAL A 114 0.50 2.46 -3.66
N THR A 115 -0.38 1.90 -4.50
CA THR A 115 -1.82 2.22 -4.42
C THR A 115 -2.52 1.41 -3.34
N GLN A 116 -3.69 1.88 -2.92
CA GLN A 116 -4.67 1.02 -2.28
C GLN A 116 -5.09 -0.12 -3.24
N PRO A 117 -5.65 -1.23 -2.74
CA PRO A 117 -6.07 -2.35 -3.59
C PRO A 117 -7.07 -1.95 -4.67
N VAL A 118 -6.85 -2.46 -5.88
CA VAL A 118 -7.74 -2.28 -7.05
C VAL A 118 -8.37 -3.62 -7.40
N TYR A 119 -9.65 -3.64 -7.74
CA TYR A 119 -10.45 -4.86 -7.88
C TYR A 119 -11.03 -5.10 -9.26
N ASP A 120 -10.95 -4.12 -10.17
CA ASP A 120 -11.38 -4.30 -11.56
C ASP A 120 -10.49 -3.54 -12.55
N GLU A 121 -10.57 -3.95 -13.82
CA GLU A 121 -9.78 -3.37 -14.90
C GLU A 121 -10.15 -1.92 -15.20
N ALA A 122 -11.43 -1.56 -15.04
CA ALA A 122 -11.89 -0.19 -15.28
C ALA A 122 -11.27 0.80 -14.27
N GLY A 123 -11.25 0.42 -12.98
CA GLY A 123 -10.59 1.20 -11.94
C GLY A 123 -9.06 1.26 -12.14
N ALA A 124 -8.45 0.16 -12.56
CA ALA A 124 -7.02 0.12 -12.87
C ALA A 124 -6.67 1.03 -14.05
N GLU A 125 -7.44 1.01 -15.13
CA GLU A 125 -7.20 1.87 -16.28
C GLU A 125 -7.42 3.35 -15.97
N ALA A 126 -8.48 3.70 -15.24
CA ALA A 126 -8.70 5.07 -14.79
C ALA A 126 -7.54 5.58 -13.92
N LEU A 127 -7.01 4.72 -13.04
CA LEU A 127 -5.86 5.02 -12.20
C LEU A 127 -4.59 5.22 -13.02
N PHE A 128 -4.32 4.33 -13.98
CA PHE A 128 -3.17 4.42 -14.87
C PHE A 128 -3.19 5.73 -15.68
N GLU A 129 -4.31 6.04 -16.34
CA GLU A 129 -4.46 7.26 -17.12
C GLU A 129 -4.28 8.53 -16.26
N ALA A 130 -4.84 8.53 -15.05
CA ALA A 130 -4.74 9.67 -14.16
C ALA A 130 -3.33 9.91 -13.61
N THR A 131 -2.48 8.87 -13.54
CA THR A 131 -1.14 8.97 -12.93
C THR A 131 0.01 8.96 -13.92
N ARG A 132 -0.22 8.65 -15.20
CA ARG A 132 0.84 8.48 -16.22
C ARG A 132 1.76 9.70 -16.42
N SER A 133 1.27 10.92 -16.11
CA SER A 133 2.02 12.17 -16.26
C SER A 133 2.87 12.53 -15.04
N ILE A 134 2.71 11.85 -13.90
CA ILE A 134 3.35 12.24 -12.64
C ILE A 134 4.86 11.94 -12.62
N GLY A 135 5.33 11.02 -13.46
CA GLY A 135 6.75 10.72 -13.60
C GLY A 135 7.34 9.84 -12.49
N VAL A 136 6.52 9.32 -11.55
CA VAL A 136 6.97 8.32 -10.56
C VAL A 136 6.36 6.95 -10.85
N PRO A 137 7.12 5.85 -10.72
CA PRO A 137 6.60 4.50 -10.87
C PRO A 137 5.46 4.22 -9.89
N ILE A 138 4.37 3.66 -10.41
CA ILE A 138 3.21 3.25 -9.60
C ILE A 138 3.23 1.73 -9.45
N VAL A 139 3.16 1.26 -8.23
CA VAL A 139 3.01 -0.15 -7.85
C VAL A 139 1.56 -0.38 -7.43
N MET A 140 0.84 -1.22 -8.15
CA MET A 140 -0.58 -1.45 -7.90
C MET A 140 -0.80 -2.39 -6.71
N GLY A 141 -1.62 -1.98 -5.74
CA GLY A 141 -2.03 -2.79 -4.61
C GLY A 141 -3.02 -3.88 -5.05
N ILE A 142 -2.82 -5.10 -4.57
CA ILE A 142 -3.70 -6.26 -4.79
C ILE A 142 -3.92 -6.95 -3.46
N LEU A 143 -5.17 -7.04 -3.02
CA LEU A 143 -5.59 -7.72 -1.79
C LEU A 143 -6.66 -8.75 -2.14
N PRO A 144 -6.36 -10.06 -2.13
CA PRO A 144 -7.32 -11.10 -2.47
C PRO A 144 -8.54 -11.07 -1.54
N LEU A 145 -9.74 -11.14 -2.10
CA LEU A 145 -10.97 -11.28 -1.34
C LEU A 145 -11.11 -12.73 -0.86
N ARG A 146 -11.72 -12.93 0.32
CA ARG A 146 -11.90 -14.28 0.88
C ARG A 146 -13.35 -14.68 1.04
N THR A 147 -14.19 -13.73 1.37
CA THR A 147 -15.62 -13.96 1.62
C THR A 147 -16.42 -12.74 1.15
N PRO A 148 -17.73 -12.88 0.90
CA PRO A 148 -18.61 -11.74 0.65
C PRO A 148 -18.55 -10.71 1.78
N ARG A 149 -18.54 -11.16 3.04
CA ARG A 149 -18.41 -10.28 4.22
C ARG A 149 -17.10 -9.49 4.23
N HIS A 150 -16.00 -10.11 3.79
CA HIS A 150 -14.71 -9.42 3.66
C HIS A 150 -14.78 -8.32 2.60
N ALA A 151 -15.40 -8.58 1.44
CA ALA A 151 -15.59 -7.58 0.39
C ALA A 151 -16.41 -6.37 0.87
N GLU A 152 -17.52 -6.62 1.59
CA GLU A 152 -18.36 -5.58 2.18
C GLU A 152 -17.61 -4.79 3.28
N PHE A 153 -16.85 -5.49 4.14
CA PHE A 153 -16.03 -4.85 5.16
C PHE A 153 -15.00 -3.89 4.55
N LEU A 154 -14.27 -4.33 3.53
CA LEU A 154 -13.28 -3.49 2.85
C LEU A 154 -13.94 -2.27 2.22
N HIS A 155 -15.06 -2.46 1.53
CA HIS A 155 -15.77 -1.38 0.84
C HIS A 155 -16.34 -0.32 1.80
N HIS A 156 -16.92 -0.75 2.92
CA HIS A 156 -17.66 0.15 3.80
C HIS A 156 -16.88 0.62 5.03
N ARG A 157 -15.82 -0.09 5.43
CA ARG A 157 -15.13 0.15 6.70
C ARG A 157 -13.67 0.54 6.55
N VAL A 158 -13.05 0.28 5.39
CA VAL A 158 -11.66 0.63 5.17
C VAL A 158 -11.59 1.83 4.25
N ALA A 159 -11.09 2.94 4.79
CA ALA A 159 -10.93 4.17 4.00
C ALA A 159 -9.98 3.93 2.82
N GLY A 160 -10.32 4.50 1.66
CA GLY A 160 -9.49 4.38 0.46
C GLY A 160 -9.69 3.08 -0.34
N ILE A 161 -10.42 2.08 0.17
CA ILE A 161 -10.70 0.85 -0.56
C ILE A 161 -12.12 0.88 -1.15
N GLU A 162 -12.21 0.69 -2.46
CA GLU A 162 -13.46 0.44 -3.17
C GLU A 162 -13.47 -0.96 -3.75
N VAL A 163 -14.46 -1.76 -3.36
CA VAL A 163 -14.77 -3.02 -4.03
C VAL A 163 -16.01 -2.78 -4.91
N PRO A 164 -15.90 -2.79 -6.24
CA PRO A 164 -17.02 -2.53 -7.15
C PRO A 164 -18.19 -3.49 -6.92
N GLY A 165 -19.43 -3.01 -7.16
CA GLY A 165 -20.64 -3.79 -6.92
C GLY A 165 -20.62 -5.15 -7.62
N HIS A 166 -20.23 -5.17 -8.91
CA HIS A 166 -20.16 -6.42 -9.69
C HIS A 166 -19.15 -7.43 -9.11
N VAL A 167 -18.04 -6.97 -8.51
CA VAL A 167 -17.08 -7.85 -7.84
C VAL A 167 -17.69 -8.40 -6.54
N ARG A 168 -18.37 -7.57 -5.74
CA ARG A 168 -19.09 -8.01 -4.53
C ARG A 168 -20.17 -9.02 -4.86
N ASP A 169 -20.94 -8.79 -5.94
CA ASP A 169 -21.97 -9.71 -6.43
C ASP A 169 -21.40 -11.07 -6.87
N ARG A 170 -20.21 -11.07 -7.52
CA ARG A 170 -19.49 -12.31 -7.88
C ARG A 170 -19.13 -13.09 -6.62
N MET A 171 -18.59 -12.41 -5.61
CA MET A 171 -18.25 -13.04 -4.31
C MET A 171 -19.46 -13.68 -3.63
N VAL A 172 -20.65 -13.05 -3.73
CA VAL A 172 -21.91 -13.60 -3.16
C VAL A 172 -22.39 -14.83 -3.91
N ARG A 173 -22.22 -14.86 -5.23
CA ARG A 173 -22.71 -15.96 -6.09
C ARG A 173 -21.75 -17.13 -6.20
N ALA A 174 -20.49 -16.96 -5.77
CA ALA A 174 -19.49 -17.98 -5.90
C ALA A 174 -19.75 -19.18 -4.96
N ASP A 175 -19.66 -20.39 -5.47
CA ASP A 175 -19.71 -21.62 -4.68
C ASP A 175 -18.47 -21.73 -3.76
N ASP A 176 -17.32 -21.25 -4.26
CA ASP A 176 -16.08 -21.09 -3.49
C ASP A 176 -15.57 -19.63 -3.56
N PRO A 177 -15.95 -18.79 -2.60
CA PRO A 177 -15.52 -17.39 -2.56
C PRO A 177 -14.01 -17.19 -2.45
N VAL A 178 -13.26 -18.12 -1.86
CA VAL A 178 -11.79 -18.02 -1.76
C VAL A 178 -11.17 -18.17 -3.14
N SER A 179 -11.59 -19.16 -3.91
CA SER A 179 -11.15 -19.36 -5.29
C SER A 179 -11.54 -18.19 -6.20
N GLU A 180 -12.75 -17.64 -6.02
CA GLU A 180 -13.22 -16.46 -6.76
C GLU A 180 -12.35 -15.24 -6.47
N GLY A 181 -12.05 -14.97 -5.20
CA GLY A 181 -11.18 -13.85 -4.81
C GLY A 181 -9.73 -14.03 -5.29
N ALA A 182 -9.22 -15.25 -5.30
CA ALA A 182 -7.93 -15.57 -5.88
C ALA A 182 -7.90 -15.38 -7.42
N ALA A 183 -8.99 -15.75 -8.11
CA ALA A 183 -9.14 -15.50 -9.55
C ALA A 183 -9.14 -14.01 -9.86
N ASN A 184 -9.95 -13.21 -9.14
CA ASN A 184 -9.93 -11.76 -9.27
C ASN A 184 -8.53 -11.17 -9.04
N ALA A 185 -7.81 -11.63 -8.02
CA ALA A 185 -6.46 -11.14 -7.74
C ALA A 185 -5.45 -11.51 -8.85
N ARG A 186 -5.58 -12.69 -9.50
CA ARG A 186 -4.78 -13.05 -10.68
C ARG A 186 -5.05 -12.14 -11.87
N ASP A 187 -6.33 -11.84 -12.13
CA ASP A 187 -6.71 -10.91 -13.19
C ASP A 187 -6.07 -9.52 -12.95
N MET A 188 -6.15 -9.02 -11.72
CA MET A 188 -5.52 -7.75 -11.35
C MET A 188 -4.00 -7.79 -11.41
N LEU A 189 -3.37 -8.92 -11.09
CA LEU A 189 -1.92 -9.09 -11.26
C LEU A 189 -1.51 -9.01 -12.74
N ALA A 190 -2.29 -9.61 -13.63
CA ALA A 190 -2.07 -9.51 -15.07
C ALA A 190 -2.23 -8.06 -15.59
N VAL A 191 -3.21 -7.31 -15.05
CA VAL A 191 -3.36 -5.88 -15.35
C VAL A 191 -2.14 -5.09 -14.85
N ALA A 192 -1.71 -5.34 -13.60
CA ALA A 192 -0.55 -4.67 -13.01
C ALA A 192 0.73 -4.87 -13.85
N GLN A 193 0.96 -6.08 -14.33
CA GLN A 193 2.11 -6.41 -15.17
C GLN A 193 2.10 -5.67 -16.53
N ARG A 194 0.91 -5.38 -17.08
CA ARG A 194 0.80 -4.67 -18.35
C ARG A 194 0.86 -3.15 -18.25
N ARG A 195 0.40 -2.58 -17.13
CA ARG A 195 0.14 -1.14 -17.02
C ARG A 195 0.98 -0.41 -15.96
N PHE A 196 1.44 -1.12 -14.93
CA PHE A 196 2.09 -0.51 -13.78
C PHE A 196 3.54 -0.98 -13.66
N ALA A 197 4.31 -0.31 -12.80
CA ALA A 197 5.70 -0.68 -12.54
C ALA A 197 5.86 -2.00 -11.77
N GLY A 198 4.77 -2.51 -11.21
CA GLY A 198 4.71 -3.75 -10.46
C GLY A 198 3.44 -3.88 -9.64
N ALA A 199 3.37 -4.93 -8.83
CA ALA A 199 2.27 -5.18 -7.92
C ALA A 199 2.74 -5.33 -6.47
N CYS A 200 1.92 -4.85 -5.54
CA CYS A 200 2.06 -5.10 -4.10
C CYS A 200 0.98 -6.09 -3.67
N LEU A 201 1.36 -7.35 -3.44
CA LEU A 201 0.43 -8.38 -2.96
C LEU A 201 0.29 -8.25 -1.45
N MET A 202 -0.94 -8.08 -0.97
CA MET A 202 -1.28 -7.90 0.44
C MET A 202 -2.01 -9.14 0.96
N PRO A 203 -1.50 -9.83 2.00
CA PRO A 203 -2.21 -10.98 2.56
C PRO A 203 -3.45 -10.51 3.34
N PRO A 204 -4.64 -11.10 3.10
CA PRO A 204 -5.83 -10.76 3.84
C PRO A 204 -5.75 -11.32 5.27
N PHE A 205 -5.74 -10.45 6.30
CA PHE A 205 -5.77 -10.81 7.73
C PHE A 205 -4.72 -11.88 8.15
N GLY A 206 -3.51 -11.83 7.58
CA GLY A 206 -2.45 -12.79 7.89
C GLY A 206 -2.56 -14.14 7.18
N HIS A 207 -3.54 -14.33 6.29
CA HIS A 207 -3.63 -15.50 5.41
C HIS A 207 -2.70 -15.36 4.21
N TYR A 208 -1.40 -15.47 4.45
CA TYR A 208 -0.37 -15.29 3.41
C TYR A 208 -0.27 -16.47 2.45
N GLU A 209 -0.83 -17.63 2.79
CA GLU A 209 -0.85 -18.82 1.92
C GLU A 209 -1.49 -18.55 0.56
N VAL A 210 -2.51 -17.70 0.50
CA VAL A 210 -3.16 -17.32 -0.76
C VAL A 210 -2.21 -16.61 -1.74
N LEU A 211 -1.15 -15.97 -1.23
CA LEU A 211 -0.18 -15.30 -2.07
C LEU A 211 0.73 -16.27 -2.83
N PHE A 212 0.93 -17.48 -2.32
CA PHE A 212 1.70 -18.51 -3.03
C PHE A 212 1.02 -18.93 -4.32
N ASP A 213 -0.32 -19.00 -4.33
CA ASP A 213 -1.10 -19.32 -5.53
C ASP A 213 -1.09 -18.20 -6.59
N LEU A 214 -0.75 -16.98 -6.18
CA LEU A 214 -0.65 -15.81 -7.05
C LEU A 214 0.77 -15.53 -7.53
N ALA A 215 1.77 -15.97 -6.76
CA ALA A 215 3.17 -15.74 -7.08
C ALA A 215 3.58 -16.57 -8.30
N PRO A 216 4.38 -16.04 -9.23
CA PRO A 216 4.97 -16.83 -10.30
C PRO A 216 5.74 -18.03 -9.73
N SER A 217 5.66 -19.19 -10.40
CA SER A 217 6.32 -20.43 -9.95
C SER A 217 7.83 -20.28 -9.71
N GLU A 218 8.45 -19.31 -10.34
CA GLU A 218 9.87 -18.94 -10.16
C GLU A 218 10.17 -18.37 -8.76
N TRP A 219 9.16 -17.82 -8.07
CA TRP A 219 9.30 -17.29 -6.71
C TRP A 219 9.17 -18.35 -5.63
N HIS A 220 8.71 -19.55 -5.98
CA HIS A 220 8.61 -20.70 -5.06
C HIS A 220 9.97 -21.40 -4.85
N ARG A 221 11.02 -20.98 -5.59
CA ARG A 221 12.38 -21.55 -5.47
C ARG A 221 13.22 -20.66 -4.55
N VAL A 222 13.06 -20.85 -3.24
CA VAL A 222 13.97 -20.32 -2.21
C VAL A 222 14.48 -21.47 -1.39
#